data_8a356151669ba467eabedd50cc4b8d9f
#
_entry.id   8a356151669ba467eabedd50cc4b8d9f
#
_cell.length_a   1.000
_cell.length_b   1.000
_cell.length_c   1.000
_cell.angle_alpha   90.00
_cell.angle_beta   90.00
_cell.angle_gamma   90.00
#
_symmetry.space_group_name_H-M   'P 1'
#
loop_
_entity.id
_entity.type
_entity.pdbx_description
1 polymer ?
#
loop_
_entity_poly.entity_id
_entity_poly.type
_entity_poly.pdbx_seq_one_letter_code
_entity_poly.pdbx_strand_id
1 'polypeptide(L)'
;MYLRAKNNTKMTYQETITYLFNSAPMFQKIGSAAYKEGLENTIALDNHFNNPHKNFRIIHIAGTNGKGSCSHTLASVLQAAGYKVGLFTSPHLIDFRERIRVNGEPISQSYVIKFVEEERSFFEPLHPSFFELTTAMAFRYFAEEQVDVAIIEVGLGGRLDCTNIVNPDLSIITNISYDHTQFLGHTLAEIATEKAGIIKSDTPIIIGESLPETKSVFLNKAINMHSPIIFADEISSKYEDFEFELKGIYQQKNIRTISHAIEQLQAMGYHISEDAIKYGFTNICKTTGLMGRWQQLQDNPPLVCDTGH
;
A
#
# COMPACT_ATOMS: atom_id res chain seq x y z
N MET A 1 -6.45 -0.21 -53.19
CA MET A 1 -6.95 -0.76 -51.94
C MET A 1 -5.81 -1.47 -51.23
N TYR A 2 -4.98 -0.71 -50.49
CA TYR A 2 -3.83 -1.27 -49.74
C TYR A 2 -4.28 -1.55 -48.30
N LEU A 3 -4.54 -2.80 -48.00
CA LEU A 3 -4.68 -3.27 -46.64
C LEU A 3 -3.30 -3.15 -45.95
N ARG A 4 -3.10 -2.12 -45.12
CA ARG A 4 -2.00 -2.10 -44.16
C ARG A 4 -2.24 -3.24 -43.16
N ALA A 5 -1.50 -4.32 -43.32
CA ALA A 5 -1.36 -5.30 -42.26
C ALA A 5 -0.87 -4.54 -41.02
N LYS A 6 -1.69 -4.45 -39.97
CA LYS A 6 -1.24 -4.03 -38.65
C LYS A 6 -0.24 -5.10 -38.22
N ASN A 7 1.05 -4.79 -38.33
CA ASN A 7 2.07 -5.55 -37.63
C ASN A 7 1.71 -5.50 -36.15
N ASN A 8 1.20 -6.59 -35.63
CA ASN A 8 0.94 -6.81 -34.22
C ASN A 8 2.29 -7.10 -33.54
N THR A 9 3.23 -6.15 -33.59
CA THR A 9 4.46 -6.20 -32.77
C THR A 9 4.05 -6.03 -31.33
N LYS A 10 4.23 -7.06 -30.51
CA LYS A 10 4.02 -6.99 -29.06
C LYS A 10 4.85 -5.85 -28.48
N MET A 11 4.27 -5.12 -27.55
CA MET A 11 4.97 -4.04 -26.85
C MET A 11 6.14 -4.63 -26.05
N THR A 12 7.27 -3.93 -26.03
CA THR A 12 8.34 -4.18 -25.06
C THR A 12 7.90 -3.67 -23.69
N TYR A 13 8.56 -4.13 -22.63
CA TYR A 13 8.29 -3.63 -21.27
C TYR A 13 8.46 -2.10 -21.18
N GLN A 14 9.51 -1.56 -21.76
CA GLN A 14 9.78 -0.11 -21.75
C GLN A 14 8.69 0.70 -22.48
N GLU A 15 8.20 0.19 -23.60
CA GLU A 15 7.07 0.80 -24.33
C GLU A 15 5.78 0.73 -23.51
N THR A 16 5.53 -0.40 -22.82
CA THR A 16 4.38 -0.57 -21.94
C THR A 16 4.41 0.40 -20.76
N ILE A 17 5.55 0.54 -20.10
CA ILE A 17 5.71 1.49 -19.00
C ILE A 17 5.56 2.94 -19.50
N THR A 18 6.15 3.26 -20.64
CA THR A 18 6.00 4.58 -21.27
C THR A 18 4.53 4.88 -21.62
N TYR A 19 3.81 3.86 -22.12
CA TYR A 19 2.38 3.95 -22.39
C TYR A 19 1.59 4.24 -21.09
N LEU A 20 1.79 3.46 -20.04
CA LEU A 20 1.12 3.65 -18.75
C LEU A 20 1.36 5.07 -18.19
N PHE A 21 2.59 5.57 -18.29
CA PHE A 21 2.94 6.90 -17.80
C PHE A 21 2.39 8.05 -18.65
N ASN A 22 2.17 7.85 -19.95
CA ASN A 22 1.72 8.89 -20.85
C ASN A 22 0.21 8.87 -21.09
N SER A 23 -0.40 7.69 -21.06
CA SER A 23 -1.83 7.51 -21.34
C SER A 23 -2.71 7.73 -20.11
N ALA A 24 -2.12 7.63 -18.93
CA ALA A 24 -2.82 7.82 -17.66
C ALA A 24 -2.21 9.01 -16.90
N PRO A 25 -3.01 10.04 -16.53
CA PRO A 25 -2.51 11.19 -15.79
C PRO A 25 -1.85 10.74 -14.47
N MET A 26 -0.58 11.13 -14.27
CA MET A 26 0.15 10.86 -13.03
C MET A 26 0.15 12.10 -12.15
N PHE A 27 -0.27 11.93 -10.90
CA PHE A 27 -0.24 12.97 -9.89
C PHE A 27 1.15 13.63 -9.73
N GLN A 28 2.20 12.83 -9.74
CA GLN A 28 3.58 13.30 -9.62
C GLN A 28 4.05 14.21 -10.78
N LYS A 29 3.41 14.10 -11.96
CA LYS A 29 3.77 14.92 -13.14
C LYS A 29 2.91 16.15 -13.33
N ILE A 30 1.62 16.06 -13.08
CA ILE A 30 0.64 17.12 -13.41
C ILE A 30 -0.15 17.62 -12.20
N GLY A 31 0.21 17.19 -10.98
CA GLY A 31 -0.40 17.66 -9.74
C GLY A 31 -1.91 17.45 -9.68
N SER A 32 -2.63 18.50 -9.30
CA SER A 32 -4.10 18.47 -9.12
C SER A 32 -4.90 18.04 -10.34
N ALA A 33 -4.40 18.30 -11.54
CA ALA A 33 -5.11 17.92 -12.77
C ALA A 33 -5.20 16.38 -12.98
N ALA A 34 -4.39 15.60 -12.28
CA ALA A 34 -4.48 14.12 -12.30
C ALA A 34 -5.45 13.55 -11.27
N TYR A 35 -5.87 14.35 -10.30
CA TYR A 35 -6.80 13.90 -9.26
C TYR A 35 -8.22 13.88 -9.83
N LYS A 36 -8.80 12.70 -9.92
CA LYS A 36 -10.22 12.53 -10.23
C LYS A 36 -10.96 12.29 -8.92
N GLU A 37 -11.97 13.09 -8.66
CA GLU A 37 -12.87 12.82 -7.54
C GLU A 37 -13.75 11.61 -7.88
N GLY A 38 -13.83 10.66 -6.96
CA GLY A 38 -14.68 9.49 -7.09
C GLY A 38 -13.92 8.18 -7.29
N LEU A 39 -14.65 7.08 -7.16
CA LEU A 39 -14.14 5.70 -7.29
C LEU A 39 -14.75 4.96 -8.49
N GLU A 40 -15.48 5.67 -9.35
CA GLU A 40 -16.27 5.06 -10.44
C GLU A 40 -15.39 4.25 -11.39
N ASN A 41 -14.25 4.78 -11.81
CA ASN A 41 -13.31 4.07 -12.67
C ASN A 41 -12.72 2.86 -11.96
N THR A 42 -12.33 3.01 -10.70
CA THR A 42 -11.79 1.91 -9.89
C THR A 42 -12.81 0.79 -9.75
N ILE A 43 -14.07 1.13 -9.46
CA ILE A 43 -15.17 0.16 -9.36
C ILE A 43 -15.44 -0.51 -10.73
N ALA A 44 -15.38 0.25 -11.83
CA ALA A 44 -15.57 -0.30 -13.16
C ALA A 44 -14.47 -1.30 -13.55
N LEU A 45 -13.20 -0.96 -13.24
CA LEU A 45 -12.04 -1.84 -13.44
C LEU A 45 -12.14 -3.10 -12.57
N ASP A 46 -12.49 -2.95 -11.30
CA ASP A 46 -12.61 -4.06 -10.36
C ASP A 46 -13.74 -5.02 -10.77
N ASN A 47 -14.90 -4.48 -11.18
CA ASN A 47 -16.02 -5.28 -11.71
C ASN A 47 -15.64 -6.03 -12.99
N HIS A 48 -14.89 -5.39 -13.90
CA HIS A 48 -14.40 -6.01 -15.13
C HIS A 48 -13.56 -7.26 -14.84
N PHE A 49 -12.77 -7.24 -13.79
CA PHE A 49 -11.95 -8.36 -13.32
C PHE A 49 -12.67 -9.28 -12.32
N ASN A 50 -14.00 -9.20 -12.20
CA ASN A 50 -14.84 -10.00 -11.30
C ASN A 50 -14.52 -9.78 -9.81
N ASN A 51 -14.24 -8.53 -9.41
CA ASN A 51 -13.96 -8.12 -8.03
C ASN A 51 -12.81 -8.91 -7.37
N PRO A 52 -11.61 -8.89 -7.94
CA PRO A 52 -10.51 -9.73 -7.51
C PRO A 52 -10.10 -9.49 -6.06
N HIS A 53 -10.28 -8.27 -5.52
CA HIS A 53 -9.99 -7.94 -4.13
C HIS A 53 -10.77 -8.78 -3.10
N LYS A 54 -11.84 -9.49 -3.51
CA LYS A 54 -12.63 -10.36 -2.62
C LYS A 54 -12.04 -11.76 -2.46
N ASN A 55 -10.99 -12.10 -3.22
CA ASN A 55 -10.43 -13.45 -3.24
C ASN A 55 -9.29 -13.67 -2.22
N PHE A 56 -8.91 -12.66 -1.46
CA PHE A 56 -7.84 -12.72 -0.46
C PHE A 56 -8.15 -11.79 0.71
N ARG A 57 -7.50 -12.06 1.85
CA ARG A 57 -7.58 -11.20 3.03
C ARG A 57 -6.78 -9.91 2.80
N ILE A 58 -7.15 -8.82 3.46
CA ILE A 58 -6.53 -7.51 3.22
C ILE A 58 -6.16 -6.82 4.54
N ILE A 59 -4.96 -6.23 4.56
CA ILE A 59 -4.55 -5.25 5.56
C ILE A 59 -4.34 -3.93 4.83
N HIS A 60 -5.07 -2.89 5.21
CA HIS A 60 -5.12 -1.61 4.51
C HIS A 60 -4.38 -0.54 5.31
N ILE A 61 -3.37 0.11 4.71
CA ILE A 61 -2.46 1.01 5.42
C ILE A 61 -2.47 2.41 4.81
N ALA A 62 -2.91 3.39 5.61
CA ALA A 62 -2.82 4.82 5.30
C ALA A 62 -1.85 5.53 6.26
N GLY A 63 -1.64 6.81 6.04
CA GLY A 63 -0.81 7.68 6.85
C GLY A 63 -0.07 8.72 6.01
N THR A 64 0.59 9.66 6.65
CA THR A 64 1.49 10.58 5.94
C THR A 64 2.83 9.92 5.72
N ASN A 65 3.53 9.56 6.78
CA ASN A 65 4.84 8.90 6.75
C ASN A 65 4.73 7.48 7.32
N GLY A 66 5.71 6.62 7.02
CA GLY A 66 5.81 5.28 7.58
C GLY A 66 4.99 4.19 6.89
N LYS A 67 4.05 4.52 5.99
CA LYS A 67 3.21 3.53 5.28
C LYS A 67 4.03 2.38 4.68
N GLY A 68 4.99 2.70 3.81
CA GLY A 68 5.83 1.70 3.15
C GLY A 68 6.67 0.87 4.14
N SER A 69 7.27 1.49 5.18
CA SER A 69 7.99 0.76 6.23
C SER A 69 7.08 -0.22 6.94
N CYS A 70 5.88 0.23 7.35
CA CYS A 70 4.89 -0.63 8.00
C CYS A 70 4.41 -1.75 7.07
N SER A 71 4.14 -1.44 5.80
CA SER A 71 3.68 -2.42 4.81
C SER A 71 4.71 -3.53 4.59
N HIS A 72 5.97 -3.16 4.37
CA HIS A 72 7.06 -4.11 4.18
C HIS A 72 7.35 -4.93 5.45
N THR A 73 7.30 -4.32 6.63
CA THR A 73 7.50 -5.03 7.90
C THR A 73 6.42 -6.09 8.11
N LEU A 74 5.15 -5.75 7.94
CA LEU A 74 4.06 -6.72 8.03
C LEU A 74 4.17 -7.83 6.98
N ALA A 75 4.54 -7.47 5.74
CA ALA A 75 4.76 -8.45 4.69
C ALA A 75 5.85 -9.45 5.05
N SER A 76 6.98 -8.97 5.61
CA SER A 76 8.08 -9.80 6.07
C SER A 76 7.64 -10.77 7.18
N VAL A 77 6.91 -10.29 8.17
CA VAL A 77 6.40 -11.11 9.30
C VAL A 77 5.41 -12.16 8.82
N LEU A 78 4.45 -11.78 7.95
CA LEU A 78 3.46 -12.73 7.45
C LEU A 78 4.06 -13.78 6.51
N GLN A 79 5.06 -13.41 5.69
CA GLN A 79 5.83 -14.39 4.90
C GLN A 79 6.58 -15.35 5.82
N ALA A 80 7.23 -14.87 6.88
CA ALA A 80 7.91 -15.70 7.87
C ALA A 80 6.94 -16.63 8.62
N ALA A 81 5.70 -16.23 8.77
CA ALA A 81 4.62 -17.04 9.33
C ALA A 81 4.03 -18.06 8.34
N GLY A 82 4.51 -18.10 7.09
CA GLY A 82 4.12 -19.08 6.08
C GLY A 82 2.96 -18.67 5.17
N TYR A 83 2.48 -17.43 5.25
CA TYR A 83 1.46 -16.92 4.33
C TYR A 83 2.06 -16.57 2.96
N LYS A 84 1.29 -16.79 1.89
CA LYS A 84 1.59 -16.20 0.58
C LYS A 84 1.08 -14.76 0.58
N VAL A 85 2.01 -13.81 0.56
CA VAL A 85 1.71 -12.39 0.81
C VAL A 85 1.79 -11.57 -0.47
N GLY A 86 0.69 -10.88 -0.81
CA GLY A 86 0.68 -9.78 -1.76
C GLY A 86 1.09 -8.47 -1.08
N LEU A 87 1.89 -7.65 -1.76
CA LEU A 87 2.32 -6.35 -1.26
C LEU A 87 2.16 -5.30 -2.36
N PHE A 88 1.29 -4.31 -2.09
CA PHE A 88 1.08 -3.14 -2.95
C PHE A 88 1.57 -1.88 -2.26
N THR A 89 2.58 -1.21 -2.83
CA THR A 89 3.22 -0.03 -2.25
C THR A 89 3.48 1.06 -3.29
N SER A 90 3.68 2.29 -2.83
CA SER A 90 3.99 3.44 -3.70
C SER A 90 4.75 4.56 -2.95
N PRO A 91 5.55 5.36 -3.68
CA PRO A 91 5.98 5.17 -5.06
C PRO A 91 7.06 4.09 -5.19
N HIS A 92 7.44 3.72 -6.41
CA HIS A 92 8.67 2.96 -6.69
C HIS A 92 9.89 3.89 -6.79
N LEU A 93 11.08 3.33 -6.60
CA LEU A 93 12.35 4.07 -6.70
C LEU A 93 13.03 3.88 -8.05
N ILE A 94 13.10 2.66 -8.55
CA ILE A 94 13.86 2.29 -9.76
C ILE A 94 12.95 1.71 -10.83
N ASP A 95 12.14 0.71 -10.47
CA ASP A 95 11.33 -0.06 -11.42
C ASP A 95 9.85 -0.07 -10.99
N PHE A 96 8.95 0.15 -11.95
CA PHE A 96 7.50 0.10 -11.74
C PHE A 96 7.04 -1.13 -10.96
N ARG A 97 7.66 -2.28 -11.21
CA ARG A 97 7.28 -3.58 -10.61
C ARG A 97 7.48 -3.64 -9.09
N GLU A 98 8.25 -2.72 -8.52
CA GLU A 98 8.39 -2.59 -7.05
C GLU A 98 7.05 -2.37 -6.36
N ARG A 99 6.08 -1.79 -7.08
CA ARG A 99 4.74 -1.50 -6.54
C ARG A 99 3.90 -2.72 -6.28
N ILE A 100 4.18 -3.85 -6.94
CA ILE A 100 3.35 -5.07 -6.91
C ILE A 100 4.28 -6.25 -6.70
N ARG A 101 4.22 -6.87 -5.54
CA ARG A 101 5.07 -8.01 -5.18
C ARG A 101 4.24 -9.16 -4.61
N VAL A 102 4.68 -10.38 -4.82
CA VAL A 102 4.17 -11.57 -4.15
C VAL A 102 5.36 -12.29 -3.51
N ASN A 103 5.32 -12.49 -2.20
CA ASN A 103 6.42 -13.06 -1.42
C ASN A 103 7.78 -12.40 -1.72
N GLY A 104 7.79 -11.06 -1.79
CA GLY A 104 8.97 -10.26 -2.07
C GLY A 104 9.35 -10.13 -3.55
N GLU A 105 8.92 -11.06 -4.39
CA GLU A 105 9.21 -11.04 -5.82
C GLU A 105 8.32 -10.03 -6.56
N PRO A 106 8.91 -9.10 -7.33
CA PRO A 106 8.13 -8.15 -8.11
C PRO A 106 7.38 -8.84 -9.26
N ILE A 107 6.20 -8.32 -9.57
CA ILE A 107 5.41 -8.74 -10.74
C ILE A 107 6.29 -8.84 -12.00
N SER A 108 6.09 -9.87 -12.83
CA SER A 108 6.92 -10.06 -14.01
C SER A 108 6.67 -9.00 -15.09
N GLN A 109 7.71 -8.64 -15.85
CA GLN A 109 7.56 -7.74 -17.01
C GLN A 109 6.53 -8.27 -18.02
N SER A 110 6.53 -9.58 -18.23
CA SER A 110 5.59 -10.23 -19.15
C SER A 110 4.13 -10.08 -18.68
N TYR A 111 3.86 -10.11 -17.37
CA TYR A 111 2.53 -9.88 -16.84
C TYR A 111 2.07 -8.43 -17.07
N VAL A 112 2.93 -7.45 -16.81
CA VAL A 112 2.63 -6.03 -17.03
C VAL A 112 2.31 -5.77 -18.50
N ILE A 113 3.12 -6.33 -19.42
CA ILE A 113 2.87 -6.22 -20.87
C ILE A 113 1.52 -6.86 -21.22
N LYS A 114 1.30 -8.09 -20.79
CA LYS A 114 0.06 -8.85 -21.05
C LYS A 114 -1.17 -8.09 -20.56
N PHE A 115 -1.14 -7.57 -19.32
CA PHE A 115 -2.25 -6.80 -18.76
C PHE A 115 -2.62 -5.61 -19.65
N VAL A 116 -1.63 -4.83 -20.08
CA VAL A 116 -1.88 -3.66 -20.93
C VAL A 116 -2.38 -4.08 -22.32
N GLU A 117 -1.75 -5.08 -22.95
CA GLU A 117 -2.15 -5.52 -24.29
C GLU A 117 -3.57 -6.10 -24.35
N GLU A 118 -3.96 -6.87 -23.34
CA GLU A 118 -5.25 -7.53 -23.28
C GLU A 118 -6.38 -6.57 -22.87
N GLU A 119 -6.11 -5.67 -21.92
CA GLU A 119 -7.17 -4.90 -21.26
C GLU A 119 -7.29 -3.44 -21.74
N ARG A 120 -6.34 -2.96 -22.55
CA ARG A 120 -6.34 -1.56 -23.01
C ARG A 120 -7.63 -1.17 -23.73
N SER A 121 -8.25 -2.07 -24.47
CA SER A 121 -9.52 -1.80 -25.19
C SER A 121 -10.69 -1.55 -24.22
N PHE A 122 -10.62 -2.09 -23.02
CA PHE A 122 -11.59 -1.85 -21.96
C PHE A 122 -11.29 -0.55 -21.22
N PHE A 123 -10.05 -0.36 -20.76
CA PHE A 123 -9.76 0.76 -19.89
C PHE A 123 -9.51 2.10 -20.62
N GLU A 124 -9.06 2.10 -21.87
CA GLU A 124 -8.84 3.37 -22.60
C GLU A 124 -10.07 4.30 -22.63
N PRO A 125 -11.31 3.82 -22.90
CA PRO A 125 -12.50 4.65 -22.87
C PRO A 125 -12.85 5.23 -21.49
N LEU A 126 -12.37 4.62 -20.41
CA LEU A 126 -12.58 5.10 -19.04
C LEU A 126 -11.64 6.25 -18.69
N HIS A 127 -10.56 6.44 -19.47
CA HIS A 127 -9.51 7.40 -19.17
C HIS A 127 -9.00 7.31 -17.73
N PRO A 128 -8.61 6.13 -17.21
CA PRO A 128 -8.21 5.96 -15.83
C PRO A 128 -6.91 6.70 -15.53
N SER A 129 -6.70 7.04 -14.27
CA SER A 129 -5.40 7.50 -13.80
C SER A 129 -4.39 6.35 -13.75
N PHE A 130 -3.10 6.70 -13.71
CA PHE A 130 -2.02 5.72 -13.52
C PHE A 130 -2.22 4.87 -12.26
N PHE A 131 -2.70 5.48 -11.16
CA PHE A 131 -2.87 4.77 -9.90
C PHE A 131 -4.07 3.83 -9.94
N GLU A 132 -5.18 4.21 -10.59
CA GLU A 132 -6.34 3.33 -10.83
C GLU A 132 -5.94 2.07 -11.61
N LEU A 133 -5.17 2.22 -12.70
CA LEU A 133 -4.68 1.08 -13.48
C LEU A 133 -3.72 0.20 -12.67
N THR A 134 -2.82 0.81 -11.91
CA THR A 134 -1.85 0.06 -11.10
C THR A 134 -2.53 -0.71 -9.99
N THR A 135 -3.54 -0.12 -9.35
CA THR A 135 -4.36 -0.77 -8.31
C THR A 135 -5.14 -1.97 -8.88
N ALA A 136 -5.81 -1.77 -10.02
CA ALA A 136 -6.54 -2.85 -10.69
C ALA A 136 -5.62 -4.01 -11.12
N MET A 137 -4.44 -3.69 -11.66
CA MET A 137 -3.41 -4.68 -12.00
C MET A 137 -2.95 -5.46 -10.77
N ALA A 138 -2.71 -4.77 -9.64
CA ALA A 138 -2.29 -5.40 -8.39
C ALA A 138 -3.35 -6.38 -7.86
N PHE A 139 -4.61 -5.96 -7.80
CA PHE A 139 -5.69 -6.80 -7.28
C PHE A 139 -5.92 -8.04 -8.17
N ARG A 140 -5.92 -7.86 -9.50
CA ARG A 140 -6.01 -8.98 -10.44
C ARG A 140 -4.84 -9.95 -10.26
N TYR A 141 -3.60 -9.43 -10.19
CA TYR A 141 -2.42 -10.25 -10.03
C TYR A 141 -2.43 -11.04 -8.71
N PHE A 142 -2.82 -10.42 -7.60
CA PHE A 142 -2.91 -11.10 -6.31
C PHE A 142 -3.96 -12.22 -6.31
N ALA A 143 -5.11 -12.01 -6.97
CA ALA A 143 -6.12 -13.04 -7.11
C ALA A 143 -5.65 -14.21 -7.99
N GLU A 144 -5.00 -13.93 -9.11
CA GLU A 144 -4.43 -14.96 -10.00
C GLU A 144 -3.30 -15.75 -9.32
N GLU A 145 -2.48 -15.08 -8.51
CA GLU A 145 -1.43 -15.69 -7.69
C GLU A 145 -1.96 -16.41 -6.45
N GLN A 146 -3.25 -16.29 -6.15
CA GLN A 146 -3.90 -16.91 -4.98
C GLN A 146 -3.16 -16.56 -3.67
N VAL A 147 -2.93 -15.26 -3.43
CA VAL A 147 -2.32 -14.82 -2.16
C VAL A 147 -3.28 -15.07 -1.00
N ASP A 148 -2.76 -15.44 0.17
CA ASP A 148 -3.55 -15.63 1.38
C ASP A 148 -3.99 -14.28 1.96
N VAL A 149 -3.08 -13.31 1.92
CA VAL A 149 -3.28 -11.96 2.43
C VAL A 149 -2.51 -10.94 1.60
N ALA A 150 -3.14 -9.80 1.33
CA ALA A 150 -2.50 -8.67 0.68
C ALA A 150 -2.38 -7.47 1.64
N ILE A 151 -1.21 -6.85 1.66
CA ILE A 151 -0.97 -5.59 2.35
C ILE A 151 -1.05 -4.49 1.30
N ILE A 152 -2.02 -3.60 1.47
CA ILE A 152 -2.36 -2.57 0.50
C ILE A 152 -2.05 -1.19 1.10
N GLU A 153 -1.06 -0.52 0.54
CA GLU A 153 -0.73 0.85 0.89
C GLU A 153 -1.62 1.83 0.12
N VAL A 154 -2.23 2.77 0.84
CA VAL A 154 -2.97 3.91 0.27
C VAL A 154 -2.02 4.84 -0.49
N GLY A 155 -2.40 5.24 -1.68
CA GLY A 155 -1.60 6.18 -2.47
C GLY A 155 -1.68 7.61 -1.96
N LEU A 156 -2.90 8.13 -1.76
CA LEU A 156 -3.14 9.51 -1.32
C LEU A 156 -4.42 9.61 -0.48
N GLY A 157 -4.31 10.25 0.68
CA GLY A 157 -5.47 10.46 1.56
C GLY A 157 -5.97 9.14 2.17
N GLY A 158 -7.11 8.68 1.73
CA GLY A 158 -7.76 7.44 2.16
C GLY A 158 -9.18 7.33 1.61
N ARG A 159 -10.06 8.27 1.93
CA ARG A 159 -11.51 8.22 1.61
C ARG A 159 -11.80 8.02 0.12
N LEU A 160 -11.10 8.73 -0.76
CA LEU A 160 -11.24 8.66 -2.22
C LEU A 160 -10.03 8.01 -2.91
N ASP A 161 -9.18 7.31 -2.14
CA ASP A 161 -8.08 6.56 -2.74
C ASP A 161 -8.60 5.33 -3.50
N CYS A 162 -8.00 5.03 -4.65
CA CYS A 162 -8.39 3.89 -5.49
C CYS A 162 -8.38 2.55 -4.73
N THR A 163 -7.53 2.43 -3.70
CA THR A 163 -7.47 1.23 -2.87
C THR A 163 -8.66 1.07 -1.93
N ASN A 164 -9.45 2.15 -1.71
CA ASN A 164 -10.49 2.17 -0.67
C ASN A 164 -11.81 1.48 -1.05
N ILE A 165 -11.83 0.74 -2.14
CA ILE A 165 -12.95 -0.16 -2.50
C ILE A 165 -12.96 -1.45 -1.69
N VAL A 166 -11.88 -1.71 -0.92
CA VAL A 166 -11.68 -2.95 -0.17
C VAL A 166 -12.42 -2.96 1.18
N ASN A 167 -12.68 -4.18 1.69
CA ASN A 167 -13.10 -4.44 3.07
C ASN A 167 -11.97 -5.22 3.76
N PRO A 168 -11.07 -4.54 4.48
CA PRO A 168 -9.92 -5.19 5.08
C PRO A 168 -10.27 -5.93 6.38
N ASP A 169 -9.43 -6.90 6.77
CA ASP A 169 -9.46 -7.51 8.10
C ASP A 169 -8.96 -6.50 9.16
N LEU A 170 -7.97 -5.68 8.79
CA LEU A 170 -7.36 -4.67 9.67
C LEU A 170 -7.02 -3.41 8.87
N SER A 171 -7.38 -2.26 9.41
CA SER A 171 -6.91 -0.96 8.91
C SER A 171 -5.82 -0.39 9.82
N ILE A 172 -4.87 0.37 9.24
CA ILE A 172 -3.78 1.02 9.97
C ILE A 172 -3.62 2.45 9.44
N ILE A 173 -3.53 3.42 10.34
CA ILE A 173 -3.11 4.80 10.00
C ILE A 173 -1.84 5.09 10.78
N THR A 174 -0.72 5.25 10.09
CA THR A 174 0.61 5.36 10.73
C THR A 174 0.78 6.67 11.49
N ASN A 175 0.55 7.79 10.83
CA ASN A 175 0.56 9.12 11.44
C ASN A 175 -0.16 10.16 10.56
N ILE A 176 -0.32 11.36 11.13
CA ILE A 176 -0.82 12.54 10.42
C ILE A 176 0.22 13.64 10.53
N SER A 177 0.61 14.20 9.40
CA SER A 177 1.38 15.44 9.30
C SER A 177 0.97 16.22 8.05
N TYR A 178 1.40 17.46 7.95
CA TYR A 178 1.13 18.29 6.77
C TYR A 178 1.82 17.73 5.55
N ASP A 179 1.02 17.27 4.60
CA ASP A 179 1.46 16.79 3.30
C ASP A 179 0.28 16.88 2.33
N HIS A 180 0.56 17.13 1.06
CA HIS A 180 -0.47 17.24 0.01
C HIS A 180 -1.66 18.14 0.42
N THR A 181 -1.39 19.25 1.11
CA THR A 181 -2.42 20.12 1.69
C THR A 181 -3.40 20.68 0.68
N GLN A 182 -3.00 20.83 -0.58
CA GLN A 182 -3.86 21.22 -1.69
C GLN A 182 -4.99 20.23 -2.01
N PHE A 183 -4.95 18.99 -1.47
CA PHE A 183 -5.95 17.94 -1.71
C PHE A 183 -6.60 17.44 -0.44
N LEU A 184 -5.81 17.35 0.63
CA LEU A 184 -6.25 16.71 1.87
C LEU A 184 -6.76 17.71 2.90
N GLY A 185 -6.63 19.02 2.60
CA GLY A 185 -7.01 20.08 3.50
C GLY A 185 -5.82 20.80 4.14
N HIS A 186 -6.10 21.91 4.80
CA HIS A 186 -5.11 22.83 5.34
C HIS A 186 -4.88 22.67 6.85
N THR A 187 -5.59 21.75 7.49
CA THR A 187 -5.47 21.43 8.91
C THR A 187 -5.20 19.94 9.11
N LEU A 188 -4.56 19.57 10.22
CA LEU A 188 -4.33 18.16 10.55
C LEU A 188 -5.65 17.40 10.74
N ALA A 189 -6.70 18.05 11.21
CA ALA A 189 -8.02 17.44 11.35
C ALA A 189 -8.66 17.12 9.99
N GLU A 190 -8.52 17.99 8.98
CA GLU A 190 -8.99 17.71 7.62
C GLU A 190 -8.21 16.54 7.00
N ILE A 191 -6.88 16.54 7.10
CA ILE A 191 -6.03 15.45 6.63
C ILE A 191 -6.38 14.13 7.33
N ALA A 192 -6.62 14.17 8.65
CA ALA A 192 -7.07 13.01 9.42
C ALA A 192 -8.44 12.50 8.94
N THR A 193 -9.36 13.41 8.59
CA THR A 193 -10.69 13.04 8.07
C THR A 193 -10.58 12.28 6.75
N GLU A 194 -9.73 12.73 5.82
CA GLU A 194 -9.49 12.01 4.56
C GLU A 194 -8.88 10.62 4.81
N LYS A 195 -7.89 10.52 5.71
CA LYS A 195 -7.26 9.22 6.03
C LYS A 195 -8.20 8.31 6.82
N ALA A 196 -9.03 8.84 7.70
CA ALA A 196 -10.06 8.09 8.42
C ALA A 196 -11.11 7.44 7.49
N GLY A 197 -11.14 7.81 6.22
CA GLY A 197 -11.97 7.15 5.21
C GLY A 197 -11.69 5.66 5.01
N ILE A 198 -10.54 5.15 5.47
CA ILE A 198 -10.22 3.70 5.44
C ILE A 198 -10.78 2.93 6.64
N ILE A 199 -11.36 3.60 7.64
CA ILE A 199 -12.03 2.96 8.77
C ILE A 199 -13.36 2.40 8.29
N LYS A 200 -13.49 1.08 8.31
CA LYS A 200 -14.67 0.34 7.80
C LYS A 200 -15.52 -0.19 8.95
N SER A 201 -16.79 -0.51 8.65
CA SER A 201 -17.70 -1.09 9.65
C SER A 201 -17.15 -2.36 10.26
N ASP A 202 -17.21 -2.44 11.58
CA ASP A 202 -16.82 -3.60 12.39
C ASP A 202 -15.36 -4.09 12.17
N THR A 203 -14.54 -3.27 11.50
CA THR A 203 -13.15 -3.60 11.19
C THR A 203 -12.19 -2.90 12.16
N PRO A 204 -11.28 -3.62 12.85
CA PRO A 204 -10.32 -3.00 13.74
C PRO A 204 -9.42 -1.97 13.03
N ILE A 205 -9.08 -0.90 13.76
CA ILE A 205 -8.17 0.15 13.29
C ILE A 205 -7.05 0.40 14.31
N ILE A 206 -5.82 0.44 13.83
CA ILE A 206 -4.65 0.89 14.61
C ILE A 206 -4.26 2.29 14.16
N ILE A 207 -4.17 3.22 15.10
CA ILE A 207 -3.63 4.56 14.91
C ILE A 207 -2.22 4.58 15.51
N GLY A 208 -1.19 4.78 14.67
CA GLY A 208 0.21 4.72 15.10
C GLY A 208 0.60 5.91 15.97
N GLU A 209 0.30 7.09 15.50
CA GLU A 209 0.51 8.34 16.26
C GLU A 209 -0.76 9.19 16.23
N SER A 210 -1.14 9.69 17.40
CA SER A 210 -2.29 10.58 17.55
C SER A 210 -1.88 11.93 18.13
N LEU A 211 -2.44 13.00 17.58
CA LEU A 211 -2.34 14.35 18.12
C LEU A 211 -3.70 14.76 18.70
N PRO A 212 -3.77 15.66 19.67
CA PRO A 212 -5.04 16.07 20.27
C PRO A 212 -6.12 16.45 19.24
N GLU A 213 -5.72 17.15 18.18
CA GLU A 213 -6.60 17.61 17.10
C GLU A 213 -7.02 16.51 16.11
N THR A 214 -6.26 15.43 15.99
CA THR A 214 -6.59 14.29 15.08
C THR A 214 -7.30 13.17 15.82
N LYS A 215 -7.06 13.01 17.12
CA LYS A 215 -7.60 11.91 17.93
C LYS A 215 -9.13 11.89 17.94
N SER A 216 -9.76 13.04 18.10
CA SER A 216 -11.22 13.17 18.09
C SER A 216 -11.83 12.75 16.74
N VAL A 217 -11.14 13.04 15.63
CA VAL A 217 -11.58 12.63 14.28
C VAL A 217 -11.62 11.11 14.17
N PHE A 218 -10.56 10.43 14.60
CA PHE A 218 -10.48 8.97 14.55
C PHE A 218 -11.49 8.30 15.47
N LEU A 219 -11.62 8.80 16.73
CA LEU A 219 -12.61 8.27 17.68
C LEU A 219 -14.03 8.38 17.15
N ASN A 220 -14.42 9.56 16.66
CA ASN A 220 -15.76 9.78 16.13
C ASN A 220 -16.03 8.86 14.92
N LYS A 221 -15.06 8.72 14.02
CA LYS A 221 -15.19 7.85 12.86
C LYS A 221 -15.30 6.38 13.29
N ALA A 222 -14.47 5.92 14.22
CA ALA A 222 -14.48 4.55 14.72
C ALA A 222 -15.81 4.22 15.42
N ILE A 223 -16.33 5.12 16.26
CA ILE A 223 -17.65 4.96 16.91
C ILE A 223 -18.75 4.81 15.85
N ASN A 224 -18.78 5.71 14.85
CA ASN A 224 -19.80 5.68 13.79
C ASN A 224 -19.72 4.41 12.93
N MET A 225 -18.56 3.78 12.85
CA MET A 225 -18.33 2.55 12.09
C MET A 225 -18.34 1.29 12.97
N HIS A 226 -18.59 1.40 14.27
CA HIS A 226 -18.48 0.31 15.26
C HIS A 226 -17.11 -0.40 15.20
N SER A 227 -16.07 0.35 14.82
CA SER A 227 -14.71 -0.14 14.59
C SER A 227 -13.93 -0.14 15.91
N PRO A 228 -13.41 -1.29 16.40
CA PRO A 228 -12.46 -1.30 17.52
C PRO A 228 -11.22 -0.48 17.17
N ILE A 229 -10.85 0.47 18.04
CA ILE A 229 -9.72 1.38 17.79
C ILE A 229 -8.65 1.23 18.87
N ILE A 230 -7.39 1.19 18.43
CA ILE A 230 -6.19 1.17 19.28
C ILE A 230 -5.32 2.36 18.89
N PHE A 231 -4.93 3.16 19.88
CA PHE A 231 -3.91 4.20 19.74
C PHE A 231 -2.57 3.63 20.22
N ALA A 232 -1.70 3.30 19.27
CA ALA A 232 -0.46 2.61 19.53
C ALA A 232 0.55 3.44 20.35
N ASP A 233 0.46 4.77 20.28
CA ASP A 233 1.31 5.68 21.05
C ASP A 233 0.90 5.81 22.52
N GLU A 234 -0.24 5.26 22.93
CA GLU A 234 -0.77 5.34 24.29
C GLU A 234 -0.58 4.05 25.11
N ILE A 235 -0.27 2.95 24.46
CA ILE A 235 -0.20 1.63 25.07
C ILE A 235 1.10 0.95 24.63
N SER A 236 1.82 0.33 25.56
CA SER A 236 2.99 -0.49 25.23
C SER A 236 2.57 -1.78 24.54
N SER A 237 3.34 -2.18 23.53
CA SER A 237 3.14 -3.43 22.80
C SER A 237 4.14 -4.49 23.24
N LYS A 238 3.75 -5.76 23.07
CA LYS A 238 4.55 -6.93 23.42
C LYS A 238 5.84 -7.08 22.61
N TYR A 239 5.88 -6.54 21.38
CA TYR A 239 6.97 -6.79 20.44
C TYR A 239 7.80 -5.54 20.08
N GLU A 240 7.51 -4.37 20.70
CA GLU A 240 8.17 -3.11 20.34
C GLU A 240 9.67 -3.06 20.68
N ASP A 241 10.12 -3.90 21.62
CA ASP A 241 11.51 -4.00 22.05
C ASP A 241 12.32 -5.06 21.26
N PHE A 242 11.72 -5.73 20.29
CA PHE A 242 12.43 -6.70 19.47
C PHE A 242 13.45 -6.01 18.57
N GLU A 243 14.53 -6.75 18.24
CA GLU A 243 15.49 -6.27 17.26
C GLU A 243 14.80 -5.95 15.93
N PHE A 244 15.15 -4.80 15.35
CA PHE A 244 14.51 -4.28 14.15
C PHE A 244 15.55 -3.83 13.13
N GLU A 245 15.40 -4.25 11.86
CA GLU A 245 16.37 -3.99 10.80
C GLU A 245 16.41 -2.51 10.42
N LEU A 246 15.27 -1.84 10.35
CA LEU A 246 15.18 -0.45 9.89
C LEU A 246 15.65 0.52 10.98
N LYS A 247 16.72 1.28 10.75
CA LYS A 247 17.46 2.00 11.80
C LYS A 247 17.03 3.44 12.04
N GLY A 248 16.33 4.15 11.29
CA GLY A 248 15.95 5.55 11.57
C GLY A 248 15.19 5.71 12.90
N ILE A 249 15.42 6.82 13.61
CA ILE A 249 14.74 7.11 14.90
C ILE A 249 13.19 7.11 14.78
N TYR A 250 12.68 7.50 13.63
CA TYR A 250 11.26 7.47 13.30
C TYR A 250 10.71 6.03 13.18
N GLN A 251 11.58 5.03 13.02
CA GLN A 251 11.17 3.62 12.93
C GLN A 251 10.67 3.07 14.28
N GLN A 252 11.03 3.69 15.41
CA GLN A 252 10.51 3.32 16.73
C GLN A 252 8.98 3.45 16.80
N LYS A 253 8.42 4.45 16.11
CA LYS A 253 6.98 4.65 16.02
C LYS A 253 6.33 3.62 15.09
N ASN A 254 7.01 3.30 14.00
CA ASN A 254 6.54 2.28 13.06
C ASN A 254 6.52 0.88 13.68
N ILE A 255 7.59 0.49 14.42
CA ILE A 255 7.62 -0.83 15.08
C ILE A 255 6.51 -0.95 16.12
N ARG A 256 6.26 0.10 16.92
CA ARG A 256 5.15 0.09 17.88
C ARG A 256 3.79 -0.10 17.19
N THR A 257 3.54 0.65 16.12
CA THR A 257 2.32 0.51 15.31
C THR A 257 2.14 -0.91 14.80
N ILE A 258 3.21 -1.49 14.24
CA ILE A 258 3.19 -2.85 13.68
C ILE A 258 3.07 -3.92 14.76
N SER A 259 3.68 -3.72 15.91
CA SER A 259 3.55 -4.63 17.04
C SER A 259 2.08 -4.77 17.48
N HIS A 260 1.35 -3.65 17.61
CA HIS A 260 -0.09 -3.70 17.88
C HIS A 260 -0.89 -4.33 16.74
N ALA A 261 -0.49 -4.08 15.49
CA ALA A 261 -1.13 -4.72 14.34
C ALA A 261 -0.96 -6.25 14.37
N ILE A 262 0.23 -6.75 14.73
CA ILE A 262 0.50 -8.18 14.87
C ILE A 262 -0.31 -8.79 16.00
N GLU A 263 -0.38 -8.15 17.17
CA GLU A 263 -1.21 -8.58 18.29
C GLU A 263 -2.69 -8.68 17.89
N GLN A 264 -3.19 -7.67 17.17
CA GLN A 264 -4.57 -7.66 16.68
C GLN A 264 -4.81 -8.77 15.66
N LEU A 265 -3.90 -9.01 14.72
CA LEU A 265 -4.00 -10.11 13.76
C LEU A 265 -3.97 -11.49 14.46
N GLN A 266 -3.12 -11.68 15.48
CA GLN A 266 -3.10 -12.89 16.29
C GLN A 266 -4.45 -13.10 17.01
N ALA A 267 -5.03 -12.05 17.59
CA ALA A 267 -6.35 -12.11 18.22
C ALA A 267 -7.48 -12.46 17.23
N MET A 268 -7.30 -12.14 15.96
CA MET A 268 -8.22 -12.49 14.86
C MET A 268 -7.96 -13.87 14.25
N GLY A 269 -7.02 -14.65 14.82
CA GLY A 269 -6.73 -16.02 14.39
C GLY A 269 -5.67 -16.15 13.30
N TYR A 270 -4.86 -15.12 13.03
CA TYR A 270 -3.66 -15.30 12.22
C TYR A 270 -2.60 -16.06 13.01
N HIS A 271 -2.05 -17.11 12.41
CA HIS A 271 -1.00 -17.92 13.04
C HIS A 271 0.36 -17.27 12.83
N ILE A 272 0.75 -16.39 13.74
CA ILE A 272 2.03 -15.66 13.69
C ILE A 272 2.82 -16.02 14.95
N SER A 273 3.84 -16.85 14.83
CA SER A 273 4.70 -17.23 15.95
C SER A 273 5.67 -16.11 16.32
N GLU A 274 6.18 -16.14 17.55
CA GLU A 274 7.20 -15.19 17.99
C GLU A 274 8.48 -15.27 17.15
N ASP A 275 8.86 -16.49 16.72
CA ASP A 275 10.01 -16.69 15.83
C ASP A 275 9.78 -16.05 14.44
N ALA A 276 8.55 -16.14 13.91
CA ALA A 276 8.20 -15.46 12.66
C ALA A 276 8.28 -13.93 12.79
N ILE A 277 7.88 -13.38 13.95
CA ILE A 277 7.98 -11.94 14.23
C ILE A 277 9.46 -11.52 14.30
N LYS A 278 10.29 -12.23 15.07
CA LYS A 278 11.73 -11.95 15.18
C LYS A 278 12.42 -12.01 13.81
N TYR A 279 12.15 -13.07 13.05
CA TYR A 279 12.71 -13.22 11.71
C TYR A 279 12.22 -12.10 10.77
N GLY A 280 10.93 -11.82 10.77
CA GLY A 280 10.35 -10.80 9.92
C GLY A 280 10.87 -9.40 10.21
N PHE A 281 11.07 -9.04 11.48
CA PHE A 281 11.62 -7.76 11.91
C PHE A 281 13.10 -7.57 11.54
N THR A 282 13.87 -8.63 11.47
CA THR A 282 15.31 -8.59 11.20
C THR A 282 15.68 -8.86 9.73
N ASN A 283 14.71 -9.18 8.86
CA ASN A 283 14.94 -9.55 7.46
C ASN A 283 14.01 -8.82 6.47
N ILE A 284 13.56 -7.61 6.78
CA ILE A 284 12.57 -6.87 6.00
C ILE A 284 13.06 -6.61 4.57
N CYS A 285 14.27 -6.06 4.44
CA CYS A 285 14.83 -5.72 3.13
C CYS A 285 15.06 -6.98 2.27
N LYS A 286 15.54 -8.04 2.89
CA LYS A 286 15.80 -9.32 2.21
C LYS A 286 14.53 -9.99 1.72
N THR A 287 13.48 -10.02 2.54
CA THR A 287 12.25 -10.76 2.25
C THR A 287 11.27 -10.00 1.37
N THR A 288 11.36 -8.66 1.35
CA THR A 288 10.38 -7.82 0.66
C THR A 288 10.98 -6.90 -0.40
N GLY A 289 12.31 -6.82 -0.47
CA GLY A 289 12.99 -5.93 -1.40
C GLY A 289 12.80 -4.43 -1.09
N LEU A 290 12.57 -4.06 0.18
CA LEU A 290 12.51 -2.66 0.59
C LEU A 290 13.84 -1.96 0.35
N MET A 291 13.79 -0.78 -0.25
CA MET A 291 14.95 0.06 -0.52
C MET A 291 14.77 1.47 0.04
N GLY A 292 15.89 2.18 0.25
CA GLY A 292 15.91 3.60 0.58
C GLY A 292 15.27 3.95 1.94
N ARG A 293 15.42 3.08 2.95
CA ARG A 293 15.03 3.37 4.33
C ARG A 293 16.21 3.15 5.26
N TRP A 294 17.08 4.18 5.37
CA TRP A 294 18.36 4.11 6.05
C TRP A 294 19.20 2.93 5.57
N GLN A 295 19.15 2.70 4.26
CA GLN A 295 19.80 1.56 3.62
C GLN A 295 21.29 1.79 3.50
N GLN A 296 22.10 0.94 4.15
CA GLN A 296 23.55 0.96 4.01
C GLN A 296 23.94 0.25 2.70
N LEU A 297 24.49 1.02 1.76
CA LEU A 297 24.92 0.53 0.46
C LEU A 297 26.38 0.11 0.44
N GLN A 298 27.19 0.65 1.37
CA GLN A 298 28.64 0.41 1.46
C GLN A 298 29.11 0.62 2.90
N ASP A 299 30.07 -0.20 3.34
CA ASP A 299 30.60 -0.14 4.71
C ASP A 299 31.79 0.83 4.85
N ASN A 300 32.67 0.89 3.84
CA ASN A 300 33.88 1.70 3.92
C ASN A 300 34.23 2.40 2.58
N PRO A 301 34.14 3.75 2.49
CA PRO A 301 33.46 4.59 3.48
C PRO A 301 31.96 4.27 3.59
N PRO A 302 31.32 4.53 4.73
CA PRO A 302 29.89 4.22 4.88
C PRO A 302 29.07 5.09 3.93
N LEU A 303 28.22 4.41 3.14
CA LEU A 303 27.25 5.05 2.25
C LEU A 303 25.84 4.62 2.65
N VAL A 304 25.03 5.56 3.10
CA VAL A 304 23.64 5.33 3.51
C VAL A 304 22.71 6.06 2.55
N CYS A 305 21.69 5.35 2.08
CA CYS A 305 20.61 5.89 1.27
C CYS A 305 19.32 5.93 2.11
N ASP A 306 18.72 7.11 2.22
CA ASP A 306 17.41 7.30 2.83
C ASP A 306 16.56 8.20 1.94
N THR A 307 15.31 7.77 1.67
CA THR A 307 14.35 8.56 0.91
C THR A 307 13.45 9.29 1.91
N GLY A 308 13.97 10.40 2.41
CA GLY A 308 13.23 11.33 3.25
C GLY A 308 12.54 12.43 2.44
N HIS A 309 11.60 13.12 3.09
CA HIS A 309 11.04 14.37 2.60
C HIS A 309 11.89 15.56 3.02
#